data_a33215d14def2b40215b5e8981d619bf
#
_entry.id   a33215d14def2b40215b5e8981d619bf
#
_cell.length_a   1.000
_cell.length_b   1.000
_cell.length_c   1.000
_cell.angle_alpha   90.00
_cell.angle_beta   90.00
_cell.angle_gamma   90.00
#
_symmetry.space_group_name_H-M   'P 1'
#
loop_
_entity.id
_entity.type
_entity.pdbx_description
1 polymer ?
#
loop_
_entity_poly.entity_id
_entity_poly.type
_entity_poly.pdbx_seq_one_letter_code
_entity_poly.pdbx_strand_id
1 'polypeptide(L)'
;MENKRIVLTGGGTTGHVSVNLGLIPILKDNGFEIHYLGSKTGIERDLISQFPYVKYHAITTGKLRRYISFQNFLDIFKVLFGIIQSIFKIFKIKPSVVFSKGGFVSVPVIIGAWFNRVPSISHESDLTPGLANKLIQPFVRIIYTTFPETSKYIKSGKGEFLGPVIRNDLIGGNAKIAKEQMNINNDKPVLLVMGGSLGANFINQTIRDNLDILLEKFNIIHSVGKDGLDNSINKKGYYQFEYINENLKDILALSDIVLSRAGSNAIFEFLYYRIPMLLVPLPRSQSRGDQYDNAESFKEQGFAEVYDEENSNNEDLIQKLFNLYEHRDKYIENMGEFEFKDNLLRIFNKLNEIKK
;
A
#
# COMPACT_ATOMS: atom_id res chain seq x y z
N MET A 1 33.41 5.85 15.29
CA MET A 1 32.04 5.31 15.49
C MET A 1 31.35 5.27 14.13
N GLU A 2 30.69 4.18 13.83
CA GLU A 2 29.96 4.01 12.59
C GLU A 2 28.79 5.00 12.50
N ASN A 3 28.62 5.65 11.32
CA ASN A 3 27.54 6.60 11.12
C ASN A 3 26.20 5.84 10.94
N LYS A 4 25.39 5.77 11.98
CA LYS A 4 24.07 5.12 11.99
C LYS A 4 22.91 6.13 11.86
N ARG A 5 23.02 7.09 10.94
CA ARG A 5 21.93 8.02 10.59
C ARG A 5 21.32 7.62 9.26
N ILE A 6 19.99 7.50 9.23
CA ILE A 6 19.23 7.19 8.02
C ILE A 6 18.18 8.25 7.74
N VAL A 7 17.94 8.52 6.48
CA VAL A 7 16.78 9.30 6.03
C VAL A 7 15.79 8.36 5.36
N LEU A 8 14.55 8.37 5.83
CA LEU A 8 13.41 7.73 5.19
C LEU A 8 12.58 8.79 4.46
N THR A 9 11.95 8.41 3.35
CA THR A 9 11.03 9.27 2.61
C THR A 9 9.99 8.46 1.86
N GLY A 10 8.89 9.10 1.57
CA GLY A 10 7.72 8.54 0.89
C GLY A 10 6.48 9.28 1.35
N GLY A 11 5.42 9.28 0.58
CA GLY A 11 4.20 9.96 1.00
C GLY A 11 3.23 10.26 -0.12
N GLY A 12 2.16 10.98 0.25
CA GLY A 12 1.03 11.27 -0.61
C GLY A 12 -0.09 10.25 -0.53
N THR A 13 0.21 9.00 -0.18
CA THR A 13 -0.77 7.93 0.14
C THR A 13 -0.20 7.04 1.23
N THR A 14 -1.07 6.30 1.93
CA THR A 14 -0.66 5.32 2.95
C THR A 14 0.27 4.25 2.36
N GLY A 15 0.01 3.80 1.13
CA GLY A 15 0.83 2.81 0.43
C GLY A 15 2.29 3.25 0.23
N HIS A 16 2.54 4.55 0.05
CA HIS A 16 3.89 5.11 -0.06
C HIS A 16 4.59 5.34 1.30
N VAL A 17 4.00 4.91 2.39
CA VAL A 17 4.58 4.99 3.74
C VAL A 17 4.74 3.61 4.36
N SER A 18 3.95 2.63 3.93
CA SER A 18 3.78 1.32 4.58
C SER A 18 5.10 0.60 4.90
N VAL A 19 6.03 0.49 3.94
CA VAL A 19 7.34 -0.15 4.16
C VAL A 19 8.19 0.62 5.17
N ASN A 20 8.11 1.96 5.14
CA ASN A 20 8.82 2.79 6.12
C ASN A 20 8.33 2.52 7.54
N LEU A 21 7.00 2.34 7.74
CA LEU A 21 6.43 2.01 9.05
C LEU A 21 6.99 0.69 9.57
N GLY A 22 7.13 -0.32 8.72
CA GLY A 22 7.72 -1.61 9.08
C GLY A 22 9.24 -1.54 9.36
N LEU A 23 9.97 -0.68 8.63
CA LEU A 23 11.42 -0.51 8.81
C LEU A 23 11.79 0.27 10.07
N ILE A 24 10.97 1.24 10.50
CA ILE A 24 11.27 2.14 11.63
C ILE A 24 11.61 1.37 12.92
N PRO A 25 10.83 0.37 13.39
CA PRO A 25 11.19 -0.40 14.57
C PRO A 25 12.52 -1.14 14.41
N ILE A 26 12.72 -1.81 13.28
CA ILE A 26 13.95 -2.57 13.00
C ILE A 26 15.19 -1.65 13.04
N LEU A 27 15.09 -0.49 12.42
CA LEU A 27 16.17 0.52 12.43
C LEU A 27 16.45 1.03 13.85
N LYS A 28 15.39 1.29 14.63
CA LYS A 28 15.51 1.75 16.03
C LYS A 28 16.24 0.72 16.88
N ASP A 29 15.82 -0.55 16.81
CA ASP A 29 16.39 -1.65 17.60
C ASP A 29 17.87 -1.90 17.25
N ASN A 30 18.27 -1.56 16.01
CA ASN A 30 19.65 -1.62 15.56
C ASN A 30 20.44 -0.33 15.76
N GLY A 31 19.91 0.62 16.54
CA GLY A 31 20.61 1.83 16.99
C GLY A 31 20.75 2.93 15.94
N PHE A 32 19.88 2.97 14.92
CA PHE A 32 19.86 4.07 13.95
C PHE A 32 19.19 5.31 14.53
N GLU A 33 19.76 6.47 14.25
CA GLU A 33 19.10 7.75 14.34
C GLU A 33 18.27 7.96 13.07
N ILE A 34 16.93 7.99 13.23
CA ILE A 34 15.99 7.96 12.12
C ILE A 34 15.45 9.36 11.85
N HIS A 35 15.65 9.83 10.62
CA HIS A 35 15.06 11.06 10.11
C HIS A 35 14.05 10.74 9.01
N TYR A 36 12.94 11.46 8.98
CA TYR A 36 11.95 11.36 7.91
C TYR A 36 11.81 12.69 7.19
N LEU A 37 12.05 12.71 5.87
CA LEU A 37 11.79 13.85 5.03
C LEU A 37 10.45 13.64 4.31
N GLY A 38 9.46 14.49 4.63
CA GLY A 38 8.09 14.39 4.14
C GLY A 38 7.47 15.74 3.82
N SER A 39 6.24 15.75 3.32
CA SER A 39 5.50 16.99 3.08
C SER A 39 5.05 17.66 4.37
N LYS A 40 4.64 18.92 4.29
CA LYS A 40 4.19 19.69 5.46
C LYS A 40 2.85 19.20 6.03
N THR A 41 1.95 18.73 5.17
CA THR A 41 0.55 18.42 5.49
C THR A 41 0.06 17.09 4.91
N GLY A 42 0.99 16.19 4.49
CA GLY A 42 0.61 14.89 3.92
C GLY A 42 0.34 13.84 5.01
N ILE A 43 -0.37 12.79 4.61
CA ILE A 43 -0.73 11.65 5.48
C ILE A 43 0.50 11.01 6.14
N GLU A 44 1.66 11.06 5.49
CA GLU A 44 2.91 10.54 6.02
C GLU A 44 3.31 11.23 7.33
N ARG A 45 2.96 12.51 7.51
CA ARG A 45 3.24 13.23 8.75
C ARG A 45 2.48 12.64 9.94
N ASP A 46 1.21 12.36 9.74
CA ASP A 46 0.34 11.79 10.78
C ASP A 46 0.77 10.35 11.11
N LEU A 47 1.06 9.55 10.07
CA LEU A 47 1.52 8.17 10.25
C LEU A 47 2.89 8.09 10.95
N ILE A 48 3.82 9.01 10.68
CA ILE A 48 5.14 9.02 11.32
C ILE A 48 5.09 9.60 12.74
N SER A 49 4.09 10.42 13.08
CA SER A 49 3.95 11.01 14.41
C SER A 49 3.78 9.98 15.55
N GLN A 50 3.31 8.76 15.23
CA GLN A 50 3.23 7.64 16.18
C GLN A 50 4.60 7.13 16.65
N PHE A 51 5.70 7.53 15.99
CA PHE A 51 7.07 7.19 16.38
C PHE A 51 7.81 8.43 16.91
N PRO A 52 7.69 8.77 18.20
CA PRO A 52 8.22 10.01 18.77
C PRO A 52 9.75 10.14 18.69
N TYR A 53 10.45 9.05 18.46
CA TYR A 53 11.90 9.01 18.27
C TYR A 53 12.34 9.27 16.82
N VAL A 54 11.42 9.37 15.86
CA VAL A 54 11.73 9.73 14.46
C VAL A 54 11.71 11.25 14.30
N LYS A 55 12.80 11.83 13.81
CA LYS A 55 12.91 13.27 13.57
C LYS A 55 12.30 13.63 12.22
N TYR A 56 11.08 14.19 12.24
CA TYR A 56 10.38 14.61 11.03
C TYR A 56 10.87 15.97 10.52
N HIS A 57 11.15 16.05 9.21
CA HIS A 57 11.58 17.27 8.52
C HIS A 57 10.64 17.57 7.34
N ALA A 58 9.84 18.59 7.48
CA ALA A 58 8.97 19.02 6.40
C ALA A 58 9.76 19.68 5.26
N ILE A 59 9.42 19.29 4.02
CA ILE A 59 9.93 19.90 2.79
C ILE A 59 8.75 20.36 1.92
N THR A 60 9.03 21.28 1.01
CA THR A 60 8.08 21.69 -0.02
C THR A 60 7.99 20.58 -1.06
N THR A 61 6.77 20.19 -1.40
CA THR A 61 6.50 19.14 -2.38
C THR A 61 5.50 19.63 -3.42
N GLY A 62 5.63 19.17 -4.66
CA GLY A 62 4.69 19.44 -5.76
C GLY A 62 4.14 18.12 -6.27
N LYS A 63 2.81 18.02 -6.41
CA LYS A 63 2.14 16.87 -7.00
C LYS A 63 2.02 17.08 -8.50
N LEU A 64 2.98 16.57 -9.27
CA LEU A 64 2.91 16.61 -10.74
C LEU A 64 1.69 15.82 -11.21
N ARG A 65 0.67 16.54 -11.66
CA ARG A 65 -0.56 15.99 -12.21
C ARG A 65 -0.36 15.69 -13.69
N ARG A 66 -1.10 14.75 -14.25
CA ARG A 66 -0.94 14.30 -15.64
C ARG A 66 -1.62 15.16 -16.67
N TYR A 67 -2.61 15.97 -16.27
CA TYR A 67 -3.28 16.90 -17.14
C TYR A 67 -2.57 18.26 -17.12
N ILE A 68 -2.53 18.92 -18.26
CA ILE A 68 -1.93 20.25 -18.37
C ILE A 68 -2.79 21.22 -17.56
N SER A 69 -2.20 21.79 -16.50
CA SER A 69 -2.83 22.82 -15.68
C SER A 69 -1.78 23.84 -15.23
N PHE A 70 -2.21 25.07 -14.99
CA PHE A 70 -1.35 26.11 -14.42
C PHE A 70 -0.74 25.67 -13.08
N GLN A 71 -1.46 24.84 -12.35
CA GLN A 71 -0.99 24.24 -11.09
C GLN A 71 0.26 23.37 -11.28
N ASN A 72 0.39 22.64 -12.39
CA ASN A 72 1.58 21.85 -12.70
C ASN A 72 2.83 22.72 -12.86
N PHE A 73 2.67 23.91 -13.46
CA PHE A 73 3.77 24.87 -13.59
C PHE A 73 4.24 25.33 -12.20
N LEU A 74 3.33 25.69 -11.31
CA LEU A 74 3.66 26.05 -9.94
C LEU A 74 4.27 24.85 -9.17
N ASP A 75 3.79 23.65 -9.42
CA ASP A 75 4.28 22.45 -8.74
C ASP A 75 5.71 22.08 -9.16
N ILE A 76 6.15 22.42 -10.38
CA ILE A 76 7.55 22.30 -10.79
C ILE A 76 8.46 23.18 -9.91
N PHE A 77 8.07 24.45 -9.67
CA PHE A 77 8.84 25.33 -8.79
C PHE A 77 8.86 24.82 -7.34
N LYS A 78 7.76 24.26 -6.86
CA LYS A 78 7.71 23.63 -5.53
C LYS A 78 8.68 22.43 -5.45
N VAL A 79 8.75 21.59 -6.48
CA VAL A 79 9.69 20.48 -6.56
C VAL A 79 11.13 20.97 -6.54
N LEU A 80 11.46 22.00 -7.37
CA LEU A 80 12.81 22.60 -7.38
C LEU A 80 13.21 23.17 -6.01
N PHE A 81 12.29 23.89 -5.36
CA PHE A 81 12.52 24.41 -4.02
C PHE A 81 12.67 23.30 -3.00
N GLY A 82 11.86 22.24 -3.11
CA GLY A 82 11.99 21.02 -2.29
C GLY A 82 13.35 20.33 -2.47
N ILE A 83 13.89 20.29 -3.69
CA ILE A 83 15.24 19.76 -3.95
C ILE A 83 16.29 20.58 -3.20
N ILE A 84 16.24 21.90 -3.28
CA ILE A 84 17.17 22.79 -2.57
C ILE A 84 17.08 22.56 -1.05
N GLN A 85 15.85 22.53 -0.50
CA GLN A 85 15.64 22.22 0.91
C GLN A 85 16.21 20.84 1.31
N SER A 86 16.02 19.83 0.46
CA SER A 86 16.50 18.47 0.70
C SER A 86 18.02 18.42 0.67
N ILE A 87 18.70 19.12 -0.26
CA ILE A 87 20.16 19.24 -0.30
C ILE A 87 20.70 19.76 1.04
N PHE A 88 20.15 20.90 1.52
CA PHE A 88 20.62 21.48 2.78
C PHE A 88 20.29 20.63 4.01
N LYS A 89 19.11 20.01 4.07
CA LYS A 89 18.74 19.13 5.19
C LYS A 89 19.63 17.88 5.24
N ILE A 90 19.83 17.21 4.11
CA ILE A 90 20.69 16.04 4.01
C ILE A 90 22.16 16.38 4.33
N PHE A 91 22.63 17.53 3.88
CA PHE A 91 23.96 18.04 4.25
C PHE A 91 24.13 18.25 5.77
N LYS A 92 23.08 18.76 6.45
CA LYS A 92 23.11 18.94 7.92
C LYS A 92 22.95 17.61 8.67
N ILE A 93 22.07 16.72 8.21
CA ILE A 93 21.81 15.43 8.86
C ILE A 93 23.01 14.50 8.68
N LYS A 94 23.69 14.55 7.53
CA LYS A 94 24.78 13.66 7.14
C LYS A 94 24.39 12.18 7.29
N PRO A 95 23.29 11.72 6.68
CA PRO A 95 22.89 10.32 6.79
C PRO A 95 23.87 9.43 6.05
N SER A 96 23.98 8.18 6.50
CA SER A 96 24.80 7.16 5.82
C SER A 96 24.08 6.57 4.61
N VAL A 97 22.76 6.59 4.62
CA VAL A 97 21.91 6.02 3.56
C VAL A 97 20.52 6.69 3.54
N VAL A 98 19.85 6.66 2.38
CA VAL A 98 18.48 7.09 2.20
C VAL A 98 17.62 5.94 1.67
N PHE A 99 16.45 5.75 2.25
CA PHE A 99 15.43 4.81 1.72
C PHE A 99 14.17 5.55 1.32
N SER A 100 13.66 5.23 0.12
CA SER A 100 12.45 5.81 -0.45
C SER A 100 11.40 4.74 -0.74
N LYS A 101 10.19 4.91 -0.20
CA LYS A 101 9.03 4.07 -0.59
C LYS A 101 8.32 4.62 -1.84
N GLY A 102 8.78 5.72 -2.40
CA GLY A 102 8.18 6.33 -3.58
C GLY A 102 7.17 7.44 -3.26
N GLY A 103 6.32 7.74 -4.26
CA GLY A 103 5.44 8.90 -4.20
C GLY A 103 6.15 10.22 -4.54
N PHE A 104 5.38 11.27 -4.85
CA PHE A 104 5.92 12.55 -5.30
C PHE A 104 6.82 13.23 -4.26
N VAL A 105 6.66 12.90 -3.00
CA VAL A 105 7.45 13.43 -1.86
C VAL A 105 8.91 12.98 -1.95
N SER A 106 9.18 11.80 -2.48
CA SER A 106 10.52 11.23 -2.53
C SER A 106 11.43 11.84 -3.60
N VAL A 107 10.86 12.41 -4.67
CA VAL A 107 11.65 12.97 -5.78
C VAL A 107 12.68 14.01 -5.31
N PRO A 108 12.30 15.09 -4.58
CA PRO A 108 13.26 16.06 -4.10
C PRO A 108 14.26 15.48 -3.11
N VAL A 109 13.89 14.48 -2.33
CA VAL A 109 14.76 13.89 -1.30
C VAL A 109 15.85 13.04 -1.96
N ILE A 110 15.48 12.19 -2.93
CA ILE A 110 16.44 11.34 -3.63
C ILE A 110 17.44 12.18 -4.45
N ILE A 111 16.96 13.23 -5.14
CA ILE A 111 17.86 14.14 -5.86
C ILE A 111 18.78 14.85 -4.86
N GLY A 112 18.26 15.31 -3.72
CA GLY A 112 19.07 15.91 -2.65
C GLY A 112 20.12 14.96 -2.08
N ALA A 113 19.80 13.66 -1.93
CA ALA A 113 20.73 12.63 -1.52
C ALA A 113 21.87 12.44 -2.53
N TRP A 114 21.52 12.39 -3.81
CA TRP A 114 22.47 12.26 -4.89
C TRP A 114 23.49 13.42 -4.92
N PHE A 115 23.02 14.67 -4.79
CA PHE A 115 23.93 15.84 -4.69
C PHE A 115 24.88 15.75 -3.49
N ASN A 116 24.44 15.18 -2.38
CA ASN A 116 25.29 14.95 -1.20
C ASN A 116 26.11 13.66 -1.27
N ARG A 117 26.06 12.93 -2.40
CA ARG A 117 26.73 11.64 -2.60
C ARG A 117 26.35 10.60 -1.53
N VAL A 118 25.11 10.68 -1.01
CA VAL A 118 24.55 9.70 -0.07
C VAL A 118 23.87 8.59 -0.89
N PRO A 119 24.23 7.31 -0.68
CA PRO A 119 23.59 6.21 -1.38
C PRO A 119 22.10 6.12 -1.04
N SER A 120 21.30 5.74 -2.02
CA SER A 120 19.85 5.61 -1.82
C SER A 120 19.30 4.36 -2.50
N ILE A 121 18.27 3.78 -1.87
CA ILE A 121 17.43 2.70 -2.39
C ILE A 121 16.00 3.22 -2.50
N SER A 122 15.30 2.81 -3.56
CA SER A 122 13.86 3.03 -3.68
C SER A 122 13.12 1.70 -3.76
N HIS A 123 11.82 1.74 -3.48
CA HIS A 123 10.91 0.59 -3.60
C HIS A 123 9.72 0.97 -4.47
N GLU A 124 9.36 0.07 -5.42
CA GLU A 124 8.15 0.16 -6.22
C GLU A 124 7.21 -1.00 -5.87
N SER A 125 6.00 -0.69 -5.50
CA SER A 125 5.02 -1.72 -5.16
C SER A 125 4.08 -2.10 -6.29
N ASP A 126 3.78 -1.18 -7.20
CA ASP A 126 2.89 -1.48 -8.33
C ASP A 126 3.65 -2.20 -9.45
N LEU A 127 2.93 -2.98 -10.25
CA LEU A 127 3.50 -3.67 -11.40
C LEU A 127 4.12 -2.68 -12.38
N THR A 128 3.45 -1.57 -12.66
CA THR A 128 3.99 -0.49 -13.50
C THR A 128 4.51 0.67 -12.66
N PRO A 129 5.80 1.06 -12.80
CA PRO A 129 6.41 2.09 -11.96
C PRO A 129 5.70 3.44 -12.04
N GLY A 130 5.48 4.04 -10.88
CA GLY A 130 4.97 5.40 -10.76
C GLY A 130 5.90 6.45 -11.35
N LEU A 131 5.35 7.63 -11.70
CA LEU A 131 6.12 8.74 -12.26
C LEU A 131 7.29 9.13 -11.35
N ALA A 132 7.07 9.15 -10.04
CA ALA A 132 8.13 9.46 -9.07
C ALA A 132 9.31 8.48 -9.20
N ASN A 133 9.03 7.17 -9.19
CA ASN A 133 10.07 6.16 -9.33
C ASN A 133 10.75 6.21 -10.72
N LYS A 134 10.02 6.54 -11.80
CA LYS A 134 10.62 6.80 -13.12
C LYS A 134 11.59 7.96 -13.11
N LEU A 135 11.27 9.07 -12.42
CA LEU A 135 12.12 10.26 -12.34
C LEU A 135 13.38 10.05 -11.50
N ILE A 136 13.31 9.23 -10.44
CA ILE A 136 14.45 9.01 -9.54
C ILE A 136 15.37 7.87 -9.97
N GLN A 137 15.03 7.08 -10.98
CA GLN A 137 15.87 5.98 -11.49
C GLN A 137 17.35 6.33 -11.66
N PRO A 138 17.73 7.47 -12.27
CA PRO A 138 19.15 7.81 -12.44
C PRO A 138 19.91 8.00 -11.13
N PHE A 139 19.22 8.42 -10.08
CA PHE A 139 19.78 8.94 -8.83
C PHE A 139 19.85 7.90 -7.70
N VAL A 140 19.22 6.75 -7.84
CA VAL A 140 19.26 5.65 -6.86
C VAL A 140 20.27 4.57 -7.25
N ARG A 141 20.70 3.77 -6.28
CA ARG A 141 21.54 2.58 -6.52
C ARG A 141 20.70 1.37 -6.93
N ILE A 142 19.57 1.15 -6.24
CA ILE A 142 18.69 0.01 -6.44
C ILE A 142 17.25 0.50 -6.40
N ILE A 143 16.39 -0.10 -7.22
CA ILE A 143 14.93 0.00 -7.11
C ILE A 143 14.42 -1.41 -6.85
N TYR A 144 14.03 -1.69 -5.63
CA TYR A 144 13.35 -2.92 -5.29
C TYR A 144 11.94 -2.94 -5.87
N THR A 145 11.55 -4.08 -6.43
CA THR A 145 10.22 -4.26 -7.05
C THR A 145 9.44 -5.36 -6.34
N THR A 146 8.13 -5.15 -6.21
CA THR A 146 7.23 -6.14 -5.62
C THR A 146 6.83 -7.22 -6.62
N PHE A 147 6.60 -6.83 -7.88
CA PHE A 147 6.32 -7.77 -8.96
C PHE A 147 7.58 -8.08 -9.75
N PRO A 148 7.81 -9.34 -10.16
CA PRO A 148 9.00 -9.70 -10.94
C PRO A 148 9.02 -8.98 -12.31
N GLU A 149 7.85 -8.74 -12.92
CA GLU A 149 7.70 -8.08 -14.20
C GLU A 149 8.10 -6.62 -14.18
N THR A 150 8.03 -5.96 -13.02
CA THR A 150 8.34 -4.52 -12.87
C THR A 150 9.77 -4.20 -13.29
N SER A 151 10.69 -5.15 -13.14
CA SER A 151 12.10 -4.97 -13.56
C SER A 151 12.25 -4.60 -15.04
N LYS A 152 11.33 -5.05 -15.92
CA LYS A 152 11.31 -4.74 -17.36
C LYS A 152 11.12 -3.24 -17.64
N TYR A 153 10.47 -2.53 -16.72
CA TYR A 153 10.20 -1.08 -16.84
C TYR A 153 11.32 -0.21 -16.27
N ILE A 154 12.32 -0.81 -15.62
CA ILE A 154 13.45 -0.10 -15.01
C ILE A 154 14.63 -0.14 -15.94
N LYS A 155 14.72 0.86 -16.82
CA LYS A 155 15.70 0.93 -17.91
C LYS A 155 17.17 1.04 -17.45
N SER A 156 17.41 1.44 -16.23
CA SER A 156 18.75 1.69 -15.68
C SER A 156 19.53 0.42 -15.30
N GLY A 157 18.93 -0.77 -15.43
CA GLY A 157 19.50 -2.02 -14.90
C GLY A 157 19.58 -2.09 -13.37
N LYS A 158 18.93 -1.14 -12.67
CA LYS A 158 18.92 -1.03 -11.20
C LYS A 158 17.70 -1.67 -10.54
N GLY A 159 16.81 -2.26 -11.35
CA GLY A 159 15.65 -3.00 -10.85
C GLY A 159 16.05 -4.34 -10.26
N GLU A 160 15.64 -4.61 -9.03
CA GLU A 160 15.91 -5.87 -8.35
C GLU A 160 14.60 -6.39 -7.73
N PHE A 161 14.22 -7.61 -8.11
CA PHE A 161 13.02 -8.24 -7.55
C PHE A 161 13.24 -8.58 -6.08
N LEU A 162 12.43 -8.00 -5.23
CA LEU A 162 12.39 -8.24 -3.80
C LEU A 162 11.23 -9.15 -3.41
N GLY A 163 10.07 -8.91 -4.01
CA GLY A 163 8.77 -9.46 -3.62
C GLY A 163 8.01 -8.52 -2.67
N PRO A 164 6.82 -8.95 -2.22
CA PRO A 164 5.97 -8.15 -1.34
C PRO A 164 6.60 -7.93 0.04
N VAL A 165 6.30 -6.78 0.61
CA VAL A 165 6.68 -6.44 1.98
C VAL A 165 5.43 -6.44 2.85
N ILE A 166 5.27 -7.46 3.68
CA ILE A 166 4.19 -7.54 4.67
C ILE A 166 4.64 -6.86 5.96
N ARG A 167 3.80 -5.99 6.51
CA ARG A 167 4.08 -5.30 7.77
C ARG A 167 3.98 -6.28 8.95
N ASN A 168 4.85 -6.15 9.92
CA ASN A 168 4.89 -7.04 11.09
C ASN A 168 3.60 -6.99 11.92
N ASP A 169 2.92 -5.84 11.97
CA ASP A 169 1.64 -5.68 12.66
C ASP A 169 0.47 -6.43 12.00
N LEU A 170 0.66 -6.91 10.77
CA LEU A 170 -0.30 -7.75 10.05
C LEU A 170 0.02 -9.25 10.12
N ILE A 171 1.08 -9.66 10.80
CA ILE A 171 1.47 -11.07 10.93
C ILE A 171 0.80 -11.69 12.16
N GLY A 172 0.37 -12.95 12.05
CA GLY A 172 -0.13 -13.73 13.18
C GLY A 172 -1.54 -13.35 13.64
N GLY A 173 -2.43 -13.02 12.71
CA GLY A 173 -3.84 -12.78 13.00
C GLY A 173 -4.58 -14.01 13.54
N ASN A 174 -5.58 -13.78 14.38
CA ASN A 174 -6.37 -14.81 15.03
C ASN A 174 -7.87 -14.59 14.76
N ALA A 175 -8.45 -15.45 13.93
CA ALA A 175 -9.87 -15.40 13.55
C ALA A 175 -10.84 -15.46 14.77
N LYS A 176 -10.47 -16.17 15.84
CA LYS A 176 -11.32 -16.25 17.03
C LYS A 176 -11.46 -14.90 17.72
N ILE A 177 -10.35 -14.15 17.82
CA ILE A 177 -10.37 -12.81 18.41
C ILE A 177 -11.31 -11.89 17.63
N ALA A 178 -11.21 -11.85 16.30
CA ALA A 178 -12.11 -11.06 15.48
C ALA A 178 -13.58 -11.51 15.59
N LYS A 179 -13.85 -12.83 15.61
CA LYS A 179 -15.19 -13.40 15.77
C LYS A 179 -15.82 -12.98 17.08
N GLU A 180 -15.07 -13.01 18.18
CA GLU A 180 -15.51 -12.59 19.51
C GLU A 180 -15.78 -11.08 19.57
N GLN A 181 -14.83 -10.26 19.09
CA GLN A 181 -14.96 -8.80 19.11
C GLN A 181 -16.15 -8.28 18.29
N MET A 182 -16.50 -8.98 17.20
CA MET A 182 -17.61 -8.66 16.33
C MET A 182 -18.94 -9.30 16.75
N ASN A 183 -18.93 -10.12 17.83
CA ASN A 183 -20.10 -10.90 18.27
C ASN A 183 -20.70 -11.76 17.14
N ILE A 184 -19.85 -12.35 16.29
CA ILE A 184 -20.27 -13.26 15.23
C ILE A 184 -20.51 -14.64 15.84
N ASN A 185 -21.80 -15.00 16.06
CA ASN A 185 -22.19 -16.21 16.77
C ASN A 185 -22.84 -17.26 15.83
N ASN A 186 -22.54 -17.20 14.55
CA ASN A 186 -23.02 -18.15 13.54
C ASN A 186 -21.84 -18.64 12.69
N ASP A 187 -22.10 -19.64 11.85
CA ASP A 187 -21.07 -20.28 11.01
C ASP A 187 -21.13 -19.80 9.54
N LYS A 188 -21.81 -18.68 9.27
CA LYS A 188 -21.77 -18.08 7.94
C LYS A 188 -20.34 -17.58 7.64
N PRO A 189 -19.87 -17.77 6.41
CA PRO A 189 -18.59 -17.25 5.98
C PRO A 189 -18.53 -15.72 6.06
N VAL A 190 -17.33 -15.18 6.10
CA VAL A 190 -17.09 -13.75 6.23
C VAL A 190 -16.62 -13.17 4.90
N LEU A 191 -17.41 -12.21 4.39
CA LEU A 191 -17.01 -11.35 3.28
C LEU A 191 -16.37 -10.07 3.85
N LEU A 192 -15.10 -9.86 3.56
CA LEU A 192 -14.42 -8.60 3.83
C LEU A 192 -14.58 -7.65 2.63
N VAL A 193 -14.97 -6.41 2.87
CA VAL A 193 -15.11 -5.37 1.83
C VAL A 193 -14.20 -4.19 2.16
N MET A 194 -13.27 -3.85 1.24
CA MET A 194 -12.28 -2.78 1.44
C MET A 194 -12.14 -1.89 0.22
N GLY A 195 -12.64 -0.66 0.29
CA GLY A 195 -12.55 0.35 -0.78
C GLY A 195 -11.23 1.15 -0.81
N GLY A 196 -10.31 0.92 0.14
CA GLY A 196 -9.13 1.74 0.39
C GLY A 196 -9.39 2.89 1.37
N SER A 197 -8.37 3.69 1.69
CA SER A 197 -8.42 4.70 2.76
C SER A 197 -9.42 5.84 2.51
N LEU A 198 -9.76 6.14 1.26
CA LEU A 198 -10.76 7.16 0.92
C LEU A 198 -12.17 6.56 0.74
N GLY A 199 -12.29 5.23 0.85
CA GLY A 199 -13.49 4.51 0.45
C GLY A 199 -13.63 4.37 -1.06
N ALA A 200 -14.64 3.63 -1.50
CA ALA A 200 -14.99 3.43 -2.90
C ALA A 200 -16.52 3.50 -3.03
N ASN A 201 -17.04 4.64 -3.48
CA ASN A 201 -18.49 4.86 -3.55
C ASN A 201 -19.21 3.76 -4.33
N PHE A 202 -18.65 3.32 -5.46
CA PHE A 202 -19.20 2.23 -6.25
C PHE A 202 -19.33 0.95 -5.41
N ILE A 203 -18.25 0.51 -4.76
CA ILE A 203 -18.24 -0.70 -3.92
C ILE A 203 -19.23 -0.55 -2.76
N ASN A 204 -19.17 0.59 -2.05
CA ASN A 204 -20.04 0.85 -0.91
C ASN A 204 -21.52 0.77 -1.30
N GLN A 205 -21.89 1.42 -2.40
CA GLN A 205 -23.27 1.44 -2.89
C GLN A 205 -23.72 0.05 -3.35
N THR A 206 -22.88 -0.63 -4.17
CA THR A 206 -23.20 -1.98 -4.65
C THR A 206 -23.46 -2.97 -3.51
N ILE A 207 -22.62 -2.93 -2.46
CA ILE A 207 -22.84 -3.80 -1.29
C ILE A 207 -24.12 -3.44 -0.57
N ARG A 208 -24.41 -2.16 -0.36
CA ARG A 208 -25.63 -1.69 0.35
C ARG A 208 -26.90 -2.03 -0.39
N ASP A 209 -26.92 -1.87 -1.72
CA ASP A 209 -28.07 -2.19 -2.56
C ASP A 209 -28.38 -3.69 -2.57
N ASN A 210 -27.41 -4.53 -2.29
CA ASN A 210 -27.52 -6.00 -2.33
C ASN A 210 -27.37 -6.65 -0.94
N LEU A 211 -27.52 -5.89 0.15
CA LEU A 211 -27.28 -6.39 1.50
C LEU A 211 -28.15 -7.60 1.86
N ASP A 212 -29.41 -7.62 1.47
CA ASP A 212 -30.33 -8.69 1.87
C ASP A 212 -29.87 -10.04 1.29
N ILE A 213 -29.59 -10.09 0.01
CA ILE A 213 -29.12 -11.32 -0.63
C ILE A 213 -27.71 -11.73 -0.15
N LEU A 214 -26.83 -10.77 0.11
CA LEU A 214 -25.50 -11.05 0.62
C LEU A 214 -25.53 -11.58 2.06
N LEU A 215 -26.38 -11.02 2.91
CA LEU A 215 -26.55 -11.43 4.30
C LEU A 215 -27.23 -12.80 4.47
N GLU A 216 -27.90 -13.32 3.44
CA GLU A 216 -28.35 -14.71 3.45
C GLU A 216 -27.17 -15.68 3.53
N LYS A 217 -26.06 -15.37 2.87
CA LYS A 217 -24.88 -16.24 2.73
C LYS A 217 -23.71 -15.84 3.64
N PHE A 218 -23.47 -14.56 3.86
CA PHE A 218 -22.26 -14.04 4.52
C PHE A 218 -22.55 -13.23 5.78
N ASN A 219 -21.57 -13.18 6.69
CA ASN A 219 -21.36 -12.02 7.54
C ASN A 219 -20.48 -11.05 6.76
N ILE A 220 -20.76 -9.75 6.82
CA ILE A 220 -20.07 -8.74 6.02
C ILE A 220 -19.33 -7.76 6.94
N ILE A 221 -18.02 -7.67 6.79
CA ILE A 221 -17.17 -6.68 7.44
C ILE A 221 -16.77 -5.65 6.38
N HIS A 222 -17.24 -4.41 6.53
CA HIS A 222 -17.11 -3.39 5.50
C HIS A 222 -16.33 -2.16 5.98
N SER A 223 -15.11 -1.98 5.47
CA SER A 223 -14.34 -0.74 5.60
C SER A 223 -14.78 0.26 4.53
N VAL A 224 -15.68 1.15 4.90
CA VAL A 224 -16.38 2.08 3.99
C VAL A 224 -15.56 3.31 3.61
N GLY A 225 -14.44 3.58 4.33
CA GLY A 225 -13.61 4.77 4.16
C GLY A 225 -14.12 5.97 4.94
N LYS A 226 -13.34 7.05 4.89
CA LYS A 226 -13.63 8.29 5.60
C LYS A 226 -15.00 8.87 5.22
N ASP A 227 -15.76 9.26 6.22
CA ASP A 227 -17.10 9.83 6.09
C ASP A 227 -18.12 8.89 5.38
N GLY A 228 -17.76 7.60 5.23
CA GLY A 228 -18.58 6.60 4.50
C GLY A 228 -19.58 5.83 5.36
N LEU A 229 -19.60 6.00 6.68
CA LEU A 229 -20.55 5.30 7.55
C LEU A 229 -21.99 5.69 7.26
N ASP A 230 -22.87 4.69 7.21
CA ASP A 230 -24.31 4.89 7.15
C ASP A 230 -24.98 4.28 8.39
N ASN A 231 -25.24 5.13 9.38
CA ASN A 231 -25.81 4.75 10.65
C ASN A 231 -27.31 4.36 10.57
N SER A 232 -27.97 4.57 9.42
CA SER A 232 -29.35 4.14 9.19
C SER A 232 -29.43 2.64 8.93
N ILE A 233 -28.34 2.00 8.52
CA ILE A 233 -28.28 0.58 8.23
C ILE A 233 -27.92 -0.20 9.49
N ASN A 234 -28.93 -0.83 10.10
CA ASN A 234 -28.76 -1.70 11.26
C ASN A 234 -29.26 -3.11 10.92
N LYS A 235 -28.43 -3.89 10.23
CA LYS A 235 -28.73 -5.28 9.83
C LYS A 235 -27.79 -6.24 10.54
N LYS A 236 -28.35 -7.30 11.15
CA LYS A 236 -27.55 -8.35 11.80
C LYS A 236 -26.62 -9.04 10.79
N GLY A 237 -25.34 -9.12 11.12
CA GLY A 237 -24.30 -9.69 10.25
C GLY A 237 -23.63 -8.67 9.32
N TYR A 238 -24.00 -7.38 9.39
CA TYR A 238 -23.35 -6.30 8.66
C TYR A 238 -22.64 -5.35 9.63
N TYR A 239 -21.33 -5.24 9.49
CA TYR A 239 -20.42 -4.48 10.37
C TYR A 239 -19.69 -3.42 9.55
N GLN A 240 -19.96 -2.14 9.81
CA GLN A 240 -19.34 -1.02 9.11
C GLN A 240 -18.26 -0.36 9.95
N PHE A 241 -17.14 0.00 9.30
CA PHE A 241 -16.03 0.75 9.88
C PHE A 241 -15.54 1.81 8.89
N GLU A 242 -15.25 3.02 9.35
CA GLU A 242 -14.50 3.96 8.49
C GLU A 242 -13.14 3.39 8.11
N TYR A 243 -12.43 2.89 9.11
CA TYR A 243 -11.14 2.22 8.96
C TYR A 243 -11.04 1.04 9.90
N ILE A 244 -10.43 -0.02 9.43
CA ILE A 244 -10.03 -1.16 10.25
C ILE A 244 -8.54 -1.00 10.54
N ASN A 245 -8.17 -0.65 11.77
CA ASN A 245 -6.78 -0.39 12.17
C ASN A 245 -6.23 -1.51 13.06
N GLU A 246 -6.54 -1.47 14.36
CA GLU A 246 -5.90 -2.33 15.38
C GLU A 246 -6.17 -3.82 15.19
N ASN A 247 -7.33 -4.19 14.64
CA ASN A 247 -7.78 -5.58 14.51
C ASN A 247 -7.68 -6.11 13.07
N LEU A 248 -7.01 -5.37 12.16
CA LEU A 248 -6.99 -5.75 10.74
C LEU A 248 -6.43 -7.16 10.53
N LYS A 249 -5.35 -7.53 11.20
CA LYS A 249 -4.76 -8.88 11.09
C LYS A 249 -5.74 -9.99 11.47
N ASP A 250 -6.52 -9.78 12.55
CA ASP A 250 -7.47 -10.78 13.05
C ASP A 250 -8.69 -10.88 12.12
N ILE A 251 -9.13 -9.75 11.55
CA ILE A 251 -10.18 -9.71 10.54
C ILE A 251 -9.72 -10.38 9.24
N LEU A 252 -8.48 -10.13 8.79
CA LEU A 252 -7.92 -10.84 7.65
C LEU A 252 -7.89 -12.35 7.89
N ALA A 253 -7.48 -12.78 9.08
CA ALA A 253 -7.47 -14.20 9.45
C ALA A 253 -8.90 -14.81 9.53
N LEU A 254 -9.92 -14.00 9.77
CA LEU A 254 -11.33 -14.43 9.83
C LEU A 254 -12.01 -14.47 8.46
N SER A 255 -11.48 -13.75 7.47
CA SER A 255 -12.15 -13.52 6.17
C SER A 255 -12.03 -14.72 5.24
N ASP A 256 -13.14 -15.17 4.68
CA ASP A 256 -13.20 -16.28 3.71
C ASP A 256 -13.01 -15.82 2.27
N ILE A 257 -13.50 -14.62 1.93
CA ILE A 257 -13.29 -13.94 0.64
C ILE A 257 -13.21 -12.43 0.84
N VAL A 258 -12.62 -11.73 -0.12
CA VAL A 258 -12.54 -10.27 -0.09
C VAL A 258 -13.02 -9.63 -1.39
N LEU A 259 -13.77 -8.53 -1.26
CA LEU A 259 -14.06 -7.59 -2.34
C LEU A 259 -13.27 -6.31 -2.09
N SER A 260 -12.37 -5.94 -2.99
CA SER A 260 -11.48 -4.79 -2.74
C SER A 260 -11.05 -4.07 -4.01
N ARG A 261 -10.52 -2.86 -3.85
CA ARG A 261 -9.67 -2.23 -4.87
C ARG A 261 -8.36 -3.01 -5.01
N ALA A 262 -7.70 -2.87 -6.18
CA ALA A 262 -6.48 -3.61 -6.51
C ALA A 262 -5.18 -2.84 -6.20
N GLY A 263 -5.12 -2.18 -5.04
CA GLY A 263 -3.88 -1.56 -4.58
C GLY A 263 -2.84 -2.62 -4.17
N SER A 264 -1.63 -2.51 -4.67
CA SER A 264 -0.63 -3.59 -4.56
C SER A 264 -0.35 -4.04 -3.12
N ASN A 265 -0.26 -3.15 -2.14
CA ASN A 265 -0.03 -3.57 -0.77
C ASN A 265 -1.18 -4.46 -0.25
N ALA A 266 -2.44 -4.03 -0.47
CA ALA A 266 -3.61 -4.76 0.03
C ALA A 266 -3.75 -6.15 -0.61
N ILE A 267 -3.55 -6.27 -1.93
CA ILE A 267 -3.70 -7.57 -2.59
C ILE A 267 -2.64 -8.59 -2.14
N PHE A 268 -1.42 -8.13 -1.80
CA PHE A 268 -0.41 -9.00 -1.20
C PHE A 268 -0.68 -9.30 0.28
N GLU A 269 -1.34 -8.42 1.02
CA GLU A 269 -1.83 -8.69 2.38
C GLU A 269 -2.92 -9.78 2.35
N PHE A 270 -3.84 -9.74 1.38
CA PHE A 270 -4.85 -10.79 1.18
C PHE A 270 -4.20 -12.10 0.73
N LEU A 271 -3.21 -12.06 -0.16
CA LEU A 271 -2.45 -13.24 -0.60
C LEU A 271 -1.72 -13.90 0.59
N TYR A 272 -1.16 -13.10 1.50
CA TYR A 272 -0.50 -13.60 2.72
C TYR A 272 -1.44 -14.44 3.60
N TYR A 273 -2.71 -14.01 3.69
CA TYR A 273 -3.76 -14.74 4.41
C TYR A 273 -4.49 -15.77 3.54
N ARG A 274 -4.11 -15.92 2.27
CA ARG A 274 -4.74 -16.80 1.29
C ARG A 274 -6.25 -16.55 1.16
N ILE A 275 -6.66 -15.29 1.11
CA ILE A 275 -8.07 -14.90 0.97
C ILE A 275 -8.36 -14.72 -0.52
N PRO A 276 -9.24 -15.54 -1.15
CA PRO A 276 -9.66 -15.34 -2.53
C PRO A 276 -10.25 -13.95 -2.75
N MET A 277 -9.87 -13.29 -3.85
CA MET A 277 -10.13 -11.88 -4.09
C MET A 277 -11.06 -11.67 -5.29
N LEU A 278 -12.10 -10.85 -5.11
CA LEU A 278 -12.75 -10.15 -6.21
C LEU A 278 -12.20 -8.72 -6.25
N LEU A 279 -11.39 -8.43 -7.24
CA LEU A 279 -10.72 -7.13 -7.37
C LEU A 279 -11.51 -6.21 -8.31
N VAL A 280 -11.78 -5.01 -7.83
CA VAL A 280 -12.43 -3.92 -8.58
C VAL A 280 -11.40 -2.80 -8.75
N PRO A 281 -10.60 -2.81 -9.81
CA PRO A 281 -9.58 -1.78 -10.04
C PRO A 281 -10.17 -0.37 -10.09
N LEU A 282 -9.42 0.62 -9.66
CA LEU A 282 -9.83 2.01 -9.80
C LEU A 282 -9.92 2.38 -11.29
N PRO A 283 -11.01 3.00 -11.76
CA PRO A 283 -11.24 3.31 -13.17
C PRO A 283 -10.05 4.01 -13.84
N ARG A 284 -9.82 3.69 -15.12
CA ARG A 284 -8.74 4.34 -15.91
C ARG A 284 -8.99 5.84 -16.10
N SER A 285 -10.25 6.28 -16.05
CA SER A 285 -10.64 7.69 -16.03
C SER A 285 -10.15 8.43 -14.76
N GLN A 286 -9.96 7.71 -13.66
CA GLN A 286 -9.55 8.26 -12.36
C GLN A 286 -8.10 7.91 -11.96
N SER A 287 -7.47 6.96 -12.66
CA SER A 287 -6.14 6.43 -12.32
C SER A 287 -5.22 6.35 -13.55
N ARG A 288 -4.04 5.84 -13.35
CA ARG A 288 -3.11 5.51 -14.44
C ARG A 288 -3.26 4.07 -14.95
N GLY A 289 -4.22 3.31 -14.42
CA GLY A 289 -4.41 1.91 -14.76
C GLY A 289 -3.49 0.94 -14.00
N ASP A 290 -2.69 1.43 -13.06
CA ASP A 290 -1.81 0.59 -12.23
C ASP A 290 -2.57 -0.51 -11.49
N GLN A 291 -3.78 -0.20 -10.99
CA GLN A 291 -4.60 -1.22 -10.33
C GLN A 291 -5.15 -2.27 -11.29
N TYR A 292 -5.41 -1.92 -12.55
CA TYR A 292 -5.76 -2.91 -13.57
C TYR A 292 -4.59 -3.86 -13.83
N ASP A 293 -3.38 -3.32 -14.00
CA ASP A 293 -2.18 -4.13 -14.22
C ASP A 293 -1.92 -5.08 -13.04
N ASN A 294 -2.06 -4.57 -11.80
CA ASN A 294 -1.95 -5.38 -10.59
C ASN A 294 -3.00 -6.49 -10.53
N ALA A 295 -4.27 -6.15 -10.82
CA ALA A 295 -5.39 -7.10 -10.76
C ALA A 295 -5.26 -8.20 -11.81
N GLU A 296 -4.91 -7.85 -13.06
CA GLU A 296 -4.73 -8.85 -14.14
C GLU A 296 -3.57 -9.80 -13.82
N SER A 297 -2.46 -9.30 -13.27
CA SER A 297 -1.36 -10.18 -12.82
C SER A 297 -1.81 -11.19 -11.76
N PHE A 298 -2.68 -10.79 -10.83
CA PHE A 298 -3.24 -11.69 -9.81
C PHE A 298 -4.26 -12.68 -10.37
N LYS A 299 -5.04 -12.26 -11.36
CA LYS A 299 -5.98 -13.12 -12.08
C LYS A 299 -5.25 -14.19 -12.91
N GLU A 300 -4.21 -13.78 -13.65
CA GLU A 300 -3.38 -14.70 -14.44
C GLU A 300 -2.71 -15.78 -13.57
N GLN A 301 -2.35 -15.45 -12.34
CA GLN A 301 -1.80 -16.37 -11.34
C GLN A 301 -2.89 -17.22 -10.65
N GLY A 302 -4.17 -16.96 -10.91
CA GLY A 302 -5.29 -17.68 -10.29
C GLY A 302 -5.50 -17.32 -8.82
N PHE A 303 -5.11 -16.12 -8.38
CA PHE A 303 -5.31 -15.62 -7.02
C PHE A 303 -6.59 -14.79 -6.88
N ALA A 304 -7.11 -14.25 -7.99
CA ALA A 304 -8.21 -13.29 -7.99
C ALA A 304 -9.13 -13.44 -9.19
N GLU A 305 -10.37 -12.96 -9.03
CA GLU A 305 -11.23 -12.53 -10.11
C GLU A 305 -11.20 -11.01 -10.23
N VAL A 306 -11.50 -10.49 -11.44
CA VAL A 306 -11.50 -9.06 -11.72
C VAL A 306 -12.88 -8.63 -12.20
N TYR A 307 -13.34 -7.49 -11.66
CA TYR A 307 -14.57 -6.83 -12.08
C TYR A 307 -14.26 -5.40 -12.54
N ASP A 308 -14.67 -5.06 -13.77
CA ASP A 308 -14.49 -3.73 -14.34
C ASP A 308 -15.76 -2.88 -14.10
N GLU A 309 -15.69 -1.92 -13.18
CA GLU A 309 -16.84 -1.09 -12.82
C GLU A 309 -17.29 -0.14 -13.93
N GLU A 310 -16.44 0.13 -14.95
CA GLU A 310 -16.81 0.99 -16.08
C GLU A 310 -17.63 0.24 -17.14
N ASN A 311 -17.49 -1.09 -17.21
CA ASN A 311 -18.07 -1.91 -18.30
C ASN A 311 -19.04 -2.99 -17.83
N SER A 312 -19.29 -3.12 -16.53
CA SER A 312 -20.15 -4.16 -15.95
C SER A 312 -21.32 -3.56 -15.14
N ASN A 313 -22.34 -4.38 -14.85
CA ASN A 313 -23.47 -4.01 -13.99
C ASN A 313 -23.35 -4.66 -12.60
N ASN A 314 -24.18 -4.19 -11.63
CA ASN A 314 -24.12 -4.65 -10.24
C ASN A 314 -24.50 -6.14 -10.07
N GLU A 315 -25.37 -6.68 -10.92
CA GLU A 315 -25.77 -8.09 -10.87
C GLU A 315 -24.59 -9.00 -11.20
N ASP A 316 -23.80 -8.63 -12.21
CA ASP A 316 -22.59 -9.37 -12.58
C ASP A 316 -21.57 -9.44 -11.44
N LEU A 317 -21.43 -8.35 -10.64
CA LEU A 317 -20.52 -8.33 -9.50
C LEU A 317 -20.95 -9.31 -8.41
N ILE A 318 -22.24 -9.31 -8.05
CA ILE A 318 -22.76 -10.20 -7.00
C ILE A 318 -22.66 -11.66 -7.43
N GLN A 319 -22.97 -11.96 -8.68
CA GLN A 319 -22.83 -13.32 -9.23
C GLN A 319 -21.35 -13.76 -9.23
N LYS A 320 -20.43 -12.88 -9.62
CA LYS A 320 -18.97 -13.17 -9.56
C LYS A 320 -18.52 -13.43 -8.12
N LEU A 321 -19.04 -12.68 -7.15
CA LEU A 321 -18.70 -12.86 -5.74
C LEU A 321 -19.18 -14.24 -5.22
N PHE A 322 -20.37 -14.66 -5.57
CA PHE A 322 -20.86 -15.99 -5.21
C PHE A 322 -20.05 -17.09 -5.89
N ASN A 323 -19.76 -16.96 -7.17
CA ASN A 323 -18.93 -17.89 -7.92
C ASN A 323 -17.51 -18.02 -7.33
N LEU A 324 -16.89 -16.88 -6.95
CA LEU A 324 -15.59 -16.88 -6.30
C LEU A 324 -15.63 -17.67 -4.99
N TYR A 325 -16.66 -17.46 -4.17
CA TYR A 325 -16.80 -18.20 -2.92
C TYR A 325 -17.01 -19.70 -3.14
N GLU A 326 -17.83 -20.09 -4.11
CA GLU A 326 -18.08 -21.51 -4.43
C GLU A 326 -16.83 -22.25 -4.91
N HIS A 327 -15.93 -21.54 -5.59
CA HIS A 327 -14.68 -22.11 -6.12
C HIS A 327 -13.43 -21.69 -5.33
N ARG A 328 -13.60 -21.15 -4.11
CA ARG A 328 -12.52 -20.55 -3.30
C ARG A 328 -11.34 -21.50 -3.06
N ASP A 329 -11.60 -22.79 -2.93
CA ASP A 329 -10.55 -23.77 -2.62
C ASP A 329 -9.47 -23.82 -3.71
N LYS A 330 -9.85 -23.63 -4.98
CA LYS A 330 -8.91 -23.54 -6.11
C LYS A 330 -7.99 -22.31 -5.98
N TYR A 331 -8.54 -21.16 -5.57
CA TYR A 331 -7.73 -19.94 -5.37
C TYR A 331 -6.79 -20.11 -4.19
N ILE A 332 -7.25 -20.71 -3.08
CA ILE A 332 -6.44 -20.99 -1.90
C ILE A 332 -5.28 -21.94 -2.23
N GLU A 333 -5.52 -22.97 -3.03
CA GLU A 333 -4.49 -23.88 -3.50
C GLU A 333 -3.41 -23.14 -4.32
N ASN A 334 -3.82 -22.36 -5.33
CA ASN A 334 -2.89 -21.56 -6.13
C ASN A 334 -2.07 -20.58 -5.26
N MET A 335 -2.70 -19.91 -4.29
CA MET A 335 -2.02 -19.01 -3.36
C MET A 335 -1.03 -19.75 -2.45
N GLY A 336 -1.27 -21.03 -2.19
CA GLY A 336 -0.41 -21.89 -1.37
C GLY A 336 0.99 -22.08 -1.91
N GLU A 337 1.18 -21.92 -3.23
CA GLU A 337 2.47 -22.02 -3.90
C GLU A 337 3.34 -20.76 -3.73
N PHE A 338 2.76 -19.65 -3.28
CA PHE A 338 3.49 -18.39 -3.13
C PHE A 338 4.30 -18.35 -1.82
N GLU A 339 5.62 -18.19 -1.95
CA GLU A 339 6.53 -18.09 -0.80
C GLU A 339 6.71 -16.63 -0.35
N PHE A 340 6.35 -16.33 0.88
CA PHE A 340 6.66 -15.06 1.53
C PHE A 340 8.03 -15.12 2.20
N LYS A 341 8.84 -14.07 1.97
CA LYS A 341 10.16 -13.89 2.60
C LYS A 341 10.12 -12.67 3.51
N ASP A 342 10.99 -12.64 4.52
CA ASP A 342 11.17 -11.43 5.32
C ASP A 342 11.90 -10.36 4.52
N ASN A 343 11.13 -9.65 3.71
CA ASN A 343 11.63 -8.62 2.83
C ASN A 343 11.96 -7.31 3.57
N LEU A 344 11.39 -7.07 4.76
CA LEU A 344 11.82 -5.97 5.63
C LEU A 344 13.28 -6.18 6.09
N LEU A 345 13.61 -7.37 6.54
CA LEU A 345 14.97 -7.72 6.94
C LEU A 345 15.94 -7.67 5.75
N ARG A 346 15.50 -8.10 4.56
CA ARG A 346 16.33 -8.01 3.34
C ARG A 346 16.63 -6.56 2.97
N ILE A 347 15.64 -5.65 3.04
CA ILE A 347 15.87 -4.21 2.84
C ILE A 347 16.83 -3.67 3.89
N PHE A 348 16.62 -3.99 5.16
CA PHE A 348 17.49 -3.55 6.27
C PHE A 348 18.93 -3.98 6.06
N ASN A 349 19.17 -5.25 5.73
CA ASN A 349 20.50 -5.78 5.48
C ASN A 349 21.19 -5.04 4.30
N LYS A 350 20.44 -4.79 3.23
CA LYS A 350 20.99 -4.05 2.08
C LYS A 350 21.28 -2.58 2.40
N LEU A 351 20.48 -1.93 3.21
CA LEU A 351 20.76 -0.58 3.70
C LEU A 351 22.05 -0.54 4.53
N ASN A 352 22.28 -1.56 5.36
CA ASN A 352 23.54 -1.71 6.11
C ASN A 352 24.75 -1.95 5.23
N GLU A 353 24.62 -2.72 4.15
CA GLU A 353 25.70 -3.02 3.21
C GLU A 353 26.17 -1.77 2.44
N ILE A 354 25.22 -0.94 1.98
CA ILE A 354 25.51 0.20 1.09
C ILE A 354 25.75 1.52 1.82
N LYS A 355 25.51 1.59 3.13
CA LYS A 355 25.72 2.82 3.92
C LYS A 355 27.16 3.31 3.83
N LYS A 356 27.34 4.63 3.91
CA LYS A 356 28.65 5.29 3.95
C LYS A 356 29.23 5.28 5.36
#